data_de2d3abcd299f61874ba048f56fc3f42
#
_entry.id   de2d3abcd299f61874ba048f56fc3f42
#
_cell.length_a   1.000
_cell.length_b   1.000
_cell.length_c   1.000
_cell.angle_alpha   90.00
_cell.angle_beta   90.00
_cell.angle_gamma   90.00
#
_symmetry.space_group_name_H-M   'P 1'
#
loop_
_entity.id
_entity.type
_entity.pdbx_description
1 polymer ?
#
loop_
_entity_poly.entity_id
_entity_poly.type
_entity_poly.pdbx_seq_one_letter_code
_entity_poly.pdbx_strand_id
1 'polypeptide(L)'
;MSNVPVYVIANFTVHEAETYRQYEKGFFPILKRHEGTFFTYDDNTVTFEGNSPREGRMVMFSFPSEAHAVAWYNDPDYQALSEHRRAGTELKFLTMVHGLPSRN
;
A
#
# COMPACT_ATOMS: atom_id res chain seq x y z
N MET A 1 -20.91 4.47 15.30
CA MET A 1 -19.73 4.56 14.46
C MET A 1 -19.74 3.46 13.44
N SER A 2 -19.83 3.80 12.20
CA SER A 2 -19.79 2.78 11.19
C SER A 2 -18.34 2.49 10.82
N ASN A 3 -18.04 1.22 10.63
CA ASN A 3 -16.77 0.80 10.08
C ASN A 3 -16.90 0.73 8.58
N VAL A 4 -16.09 1.51 7.90
CA VAL A 4 -16.04 1.41 6.45
C VAL A 4 -14.69 0.85 6.07
N PRO A 5 -14.61 0.09 4.97
CA PRO A 5 -13.32 -0.36 4.51
C PRO A 5 -12.49 0.83 4.06
N VAL A 6 -11.18 0.67 4.12
CA VAL A 6 -10.27 1.69 3.61
C VAL A 6 -9.37 1.03 2.56
N TYR A 7 -8.91 1.86 1.64
CA TYR A 7 -8.06 1.39 0.55
C TYR A 7 -6.75 2.14 0.62
N VAL A 8 -5.65 1.42 0.53
CA VAL A 8 -4.33 2.03 0.55
C VAL A 8 -3.76 1.94 -0.86
N ILE A 9 -3.30 3.08 -1.34
CA ILE A 9 -2.75 3.18 -2.69
C ILE A 9 -1.34 3.73 -2.57
N ALA A 10 -0.40 3.10 -3.25
CA ALA A 10 0.99 3.53 -3.22
C ALA A 10 1.51 3.67 -4.63
N ASN A 11 2.40 4.64 -4.83
CA ASN A 11 3.08 4.81 -6.10
C ASN A 11 4.56 5.03 -5.82
N PHE A 12 5.41 4.24 -6.46
CA PHE A 12 6.86 4.36 -6.24
C PHE A 12 7.61 3.75 -7.42
N THR A 13 8.88 4.15 -7.53
CA THR A 13 9.78 3.58 -8.52
C THR A 13 10.79 2.72 -7.78
N VAL A 14 11.01 1.50 -8.26
CA VAL A 14 11.98 0.58 -7.66
C VAL A 14 13.35 0.87 -8.27
N HIS A 15 14.32 1.24 -7.41
CA HIS A 15 15.69 1.50 -7.82
C HIS A 15 16.61 0.32 -7.56
N GLU A 16 16.36 -0.41 -6.45
CA GLU A 16 17.18 -1.53 -6.03
C GLU A 16 16.28 -2.74 -5.86
N ALA A 17 16.14 -3.51 -6.94
CA ALA A 17 15.20 -4.62 -6.97
C ALA A 17 15.47 -5.65 -5.88
N GLU A 18 16.73 -5.97 -5.61
CA GLU A 18 17.05 -6.96 -4.57
C GLU A 18 16.65 -6.47 -3.19
N THR A 19 16.90 -5.19 -2.92
CA THR A 19 16.51 -4.60 -1.64
C THR A 19 15.00 -4.57 -1.49
N TYR A 20 14.30 -4.18 -2.55
CA TYR A 20 12.85 -4.15 -2.51
C TYR A 20 12.26 -5.55 -2.34
N ARG A 21 12.92 -6.57 -2.89
CA ARG A 21 12.44 -7.93 -2.76
C ARG A 21 12.37 -8.38 -1.30
N GLN A 22 13.29 -7.87 -0.46
CA GLN A 22 13.22 -8.17 0.98
C GLN A 22 11.93 -7.62 1.58
N TYR A 23 11.50 -6.45 1.12
CA TYR A 23 10.23 -5.89 1.55
C TYR A 23 9.06 -6.77 1.10
N GLU A 24 9.07 -7.17 -0.16
CA GLU A 24 7.99 -8.01 -0.69
C GLU A 24 7.84 -9.32 0.09
N LYS A 25 8.95 -9.93 0.43
CA LYS A 25 8.91 -11.21 1.13
C LYS A 25 8.19 -11.13 2.47
N GLY A 26 8.32 -10.01 3.16
CA GLY A 26 7.72 -9.85 4.48
C GLY A 26 6.38 -9.15 4.47
N PHE A 27 5.98 -8.60 3.32
CA PHE A 27 4.79 -7.75 3.26
C PHE A 27 3.49 -8.53 3.53
N PHE A 28 3.29 -9.64 2.85
CA PHE A 28 2.01 -10.35 2.91
C PHE A 28 1.68 -10.93 4.28
N PRO A 29 2.63 -11.54 5.01
CA PRO A 29 2.30 -12.02 6.34
C PRO A 29 1.84 -10.91 7.28
N ILE A 30 2.45 -9.73 7.19
CA ILE A 30 2.06 -8.62 8.06
C ILE A 30 0.72 -8.05 7.63
N LEU A 31 0.49 -7.95 6.32
CA LEU A 31 -0.80 -7.51 5.79
C LEU A 31 -1.91 -8.41 6.33
N LYS A 32 -1.69 -9.73 6.25
CA LYS A 32 -2.67 -10.70 6.71
C LYS A 32 -2.90 -10.61 8.21
N ARG A 33 -1.86 -10.33 8.97
CA ARG A 33 -1.96 -10.15 10.43
C ARG A 33 -2.98 -9.08 10.78
N HIS A 34 -3.09 -8.05 9.96
CA HIS A 34 -4.01 -6.94 10.18
C HIS A 34 -5.26 -7.04 9.31
N GLU A 35 -5.55 -8.23 8.80
CA GLU A 35 -6.75 -8.52 8.02
C GLU A 35 -6.83 -7.75 6.72
N GLY A 36 -5.67 -7.43 6.16
CA GLY A 36 -5.62 -6.75 4.88
C GLY A 36 -5.87 -7.68 3.71
N THR A 37 -6.37 -7.13 2.63
CA THR A 37 -6.60 -7.84 1.38
C THR A 37 -5.83 -7.16 0.27
N PHE A 38 -4.97 -7.92 -0.40
CA PHE A 38 -4.18 -7.36 -1.49
C PHE A 38 -4.99 -7.41 -2.78
N PHE A 39 -5.06 -6.29 -3.50
CA PHE A 39 -5.79 -6.23 -4.77
C PHE A 39 -4.88 -6.42 -5.96
N THR A 40 -3.85 -5.56 -6.10
CA THR A 40 -3.04 -5.61 -7.31
C THR A 40 -1.80 -4.73 -7.17
N TYR A 41 -0.84 -4.98 -8.05
CA TYR A 41 0.18 -4.00 -8.37
C TYR A 41 0.31 -3.96 -9.90
N ASP A 42 0.73 -2.79 -10.41
CA ASP A 42 0.77 -2.60 -11.85
C ASP A 42 1.94 -1.67 -12.19
N ASP A 43 2.79 -2.12 -13.08
CA ASP A 43 3.94 -1.35 -13.53
C ASP A 43 3.66 -0.60 -14.84
N ASN A 44 2.47 -0.75 -15.38
CA ASN A 44 2.11 -0.17 -16.68
C ASN A 44 0.77 0.54 -16.63
N THR A 45 0.61 1.42 -15.64
CA THR A 45 -0.65 2.13 -15.48
C THR A 45 -0.91 3.05 -16.65
N VAL A 46 -2.19 3.28 -16.92
CA VAL A 46 -2.63 4.16 -18.00
C VAL A 46 -3.33 5.36 -17.37
N THR A 47 -2.84 6.54 -17.67
CA THR A 47 -3.44 7.78 -17.17
C THR A 47 -4.29 8.37 -18.27
N PHE A 48 -5.61 8.45 -18.04
CA PHE A 48 -6.52 9.00 -19.06
C PHE A 48 -6.45 10.50 -19.13
N GLU A 49 -6.22 11.17 -18.00
CA GLU A 49 -6.15 12.62 -17.95
C GLU A 49 -5.26 13.03 -16.79
N GLY A 50 -4.64 14.18 -16.92
CA GLY A 50 -3.84 14.74 -15.85
C GLY A 50 -2.48 15.19 -16.35
N ASN A 51 -1.89 16.15 -15.61
CA ASN A 51 -0.63 16.76 -16.00
C ASN A 51 0.59 15.97 -15.56
N SER A 52 0.40 15.00 -14.65
CA SER A 52 1.51 14.24 -14.09
C SER A 52 1.18 12.76 -14.13
N PRO A 53 1.32 12.13 -15.30
CA PRO A 53 1.10 10.69 -15.39
C PRO A 53 1.98 9.94 -14.39
N ARG A 54 1.41 8.92 -13.77
CA ARG A 54 2.15 8.17 -12.78
C ARG A 54 3.14 7.24 -13.45
N GLU A 55 4.38 7.30 -13.00
CA GLU A 55 5.43 6.38 -13.43
C GLU A 55 5.71 5.41 -12.31
N GLY A 56 6.28 4.27 -12.65
CA GLY A 56 6.63 3.27 -11.67
C GLY A 56 5.48 2.37 -11.33
N ARG A 57 5.52 1.84 -10.13
CA ARG A 57 4.54 0.84 -9.70
C ARG A 57 3.41 1.48 -8.91
N MET A 58 2.18 1.06 -9.23
CA MET A 58 1.01 1.38 -8.41
C MET A 58 0.62 0.11 -7.67
N VAL A 59 0.34 0.23 -6.37
CA VAL A 59 -0.06 -0.90 -5.53
C VAL A 59 -1.36 -0.54 -4.84
N MET A 60 -2.25 -1.52 -4.67
CA MET A 60 -3.55 -1.27 -4.05
C MET A 60 -3.93 -2.44 -3.14
N PHE A 61 -4.31 -2.12 -1.91
CA PHE A 61 -4.79 -3.12 -0.96
C PHE A 61 -5.76 -2.44 0.00
N SER A 62 -6.45 -3.25 0.82
CA SER A 62 -7.49 -2.71 1.68
C SER A 62 -7.43 -3.31 3.07
N PHE A 63 -8.12 -2.64 4.00
CA PHE A 63 -8.32 -3.12 5.37
C PHE A 63 -9.80 -2.95 5.71
N PRO A 64 -10.30 -3.73 6.68
CA PRO A 64 -11.72 -3.62 7.07
C PRO A 64 -12.08 -2.28 7.66
N SER A 65 -11.13 -1.54 8.22
CA SER A 65 -11.39 -0.23 8.83
C SER A 65 -10.12 0.59 8.87
N GLU A 66 -10.28 1.88 9.13
CA GLU A 66 -9.13 2.75 9.32
C GLU A 66 -8.25 2.28 10.48
N ALA A 67 -8.87 1.81 11.57
CA ALA A 67 -8.09 1.34 12.71
C ALA A 67 -7.17 0.19 12.33
N HIS A 68 -7.63 -0.71 11.48
CA HIS A 68 -6.79 -1.80 10.99
C HIS A 68 -5.61 -1.27 10.18
N ALA A 69 -5.87 -0.31 9.31
CA ALA A 69 -4.81 0.26 8.47
C ALA A 69 -3.78 1.01 9.32
N VAL A 70 -4.24 1.77 10.30
CA VAL A 70 -3.34 2.50 11.20
C VAL A 70 -2.50 1.53 12.02
N ALA A 71 -3.13 0.46 12.53
CA ALA A 71 -2.40 -0.55 13.30
C ALA A 71 -1.36 -1.24 12.43
N TRP A 72 -1.69 -1.51 11.16
CA TRP A 72 -0.75 -2.09 10.21
C TRP A 72 0.46 -1.17 10.01
N TYR A 73 0.20 0.09 9.71
CA TYR A 73 1.29 1.02 9.43
C TYR A 73 2.20 1.22 10.65
N ASN A 74 1.63 1.22 11.84
CA ASN A 74 2.39 1.45 13.06
C ASN A 74 2.93 0.17 13.69
N ASP A 75 2.68 -0.99 13.08
CA ASP A 75 3.24 -2.25 13.55
C ASP A 75 4.76 -2.15 13.48
N PRO A 76 5.47 -2.37 14.59
CA PRO A 76 6.95 -2.28 14.56
C PRO A 76 7.58 -3.20 13.53
N ASP A 77 6.98 -4.36 13.28
CA ASP A 77 7.51 -5.27 12.26
C ASP A 77 7.34 -4.70 10.88
N TYR A 78 6.20 -4.03 10.61
CA TYR A 78 6.01 -3.38 9.32
C TYR A 78 6.99 -2.22 9.13
N GLN A 79 7.19 -1.41 10.18
CA GLN A 79 8.10 -0.28 10.08
C GLN A 79 9.53 -0.75 9.85
N ALA A 80 9.95 -1.82 10.53
CA ALA A 80 11.27 -2.38 10.31
C ALA A 80 11.41 -2.91 8.88
N LEU A 81 10.39 -3.60 8.40
CA LEU A 81 10.39 -4.13 7.03
C LEU A 81 10.45 -2.99 6.01
N SER A 82 9.79 -1.88 6.30
CA SER A 82 9.71 -0.74 5.39
C SER A 82 11.04 -0.05 5.15
N GLU A 83 12.05 -0.33 5.99
CA GLU A 83 13.38 0.20 5.71
C GLU A 83 13.90 -0.30 4.37
N HIS A 84 13.57 -1.54 4.01
CA HIS A 84 13.97 -2.09 2.71
C HIS A 84 13.26 -1.36 1.57
N ARG A 85 11.97 -1.05 1.75
CA ARG A 85 11.23 -0.29 0.74
C ARG A 85 11.81 1.12 0.60
N ARG A 86 12.08 1.78 1.72
CA ARG A 86 12.63 3.14 1.68
C ARG A 86 14.00 3.17 1.03
N ALA A 87 14.82 2.16 1.31
CA ALA A 87 16.16 2.10 0.73
C ALA A 87 16.13 1.74 -0.74
N GLY A 88 15.15 0.95 -1.19
CA GLY A 88 15.13 0.43 -2.54
C GLY A 88 14.17 1.13 -3.51
N THR A 89 13.43 2.13 -3.06
CA THR A 89 12.44 2.79 -3.92
C THR A 89 12.45 4.30 -3.72
N GLU A 90 11.90 5.00 -4.72
CA GLU A 90 11.56 6.40 -4.58
C GLU A 90 10.04 6.48 -4.47
N LEU A 91 9.55 6.84 -3.30
CA LEU A 91 8.13 6.87 -3.02
C LEU A 91 7.52 8.20 -3.46
N LYS A 92 6.43 8.12 -4.22
CA LYS A 92 5.65 9.32 -4.56
C LYS A 92 4.55 9.54 -3.54
N PHE A 93 3.81 8.49 -3.20
CA PHE A 93 2.83 8.58 -2.13
C PHE A 93 2.45 7.19 -1.62
N LEU A 94 1.95 7.19 -0.40
CA LEU A 94 1.33 6.04 0.24
C LEU A 94 0.13 6.62 0.96
N THR A 95 -1.05 6.41 0.41
CA THR A 95 -2.24 7.16 0.79
C THR A 95 -3.42 6.24 1.07
N MET A 96 -4.16 6.53 2.12
CA MET A 96 -5.37 5.79 2.46
C MET A 96 -6.59 6.61 2.05
N VAL A 97 -7.54 5.96 1.37
CA VAL A 97 -8.83 6.56 1.09
C VAL A 97 -9.91 5.72 1.77
N HIS A 98 -11.00 6.35 2.12
CA HIS A 98 -12.09 5.68 2.84
C HIS A 98 -13.12 5.18 1.86
N GLY A 99 -13.66 4.00 2.13
CA GLY A 99 -14.77 3.47 1.36
C GLY A 99 -16.07 4.11 1.78
N LEU A 100 -17.13 3.71 1.11
CA LEU A 100 -18.44 4.23 1.42
C LEU A 100 -19.12 3.36 2.48
N PRO A 101 -19.95 3.96 3.34
CA PRO A 101 -20.71 3.16 4.31
C PRO A 101 -21.68 2.24 3.59
N SER A 102 -22.06 1.17 4.27
CA SER A 102 -23.08 0.28 3.76
C SER A 102 -24.39 1.05 3.57
N ARG A 103 -25.12 0.70 2.52
CA ARG A 103 -26.36 1.39 2.18
C ARG A 103 -27.61 0.71 2.70
N ASN A 104 -27.50 -0.29 3.51
CA ASN A 104 -28.68 -0.99 4.02
C ASN A 104 -29.42 -0.22 5.06
#